data_5a8cc88296bb45ff7f05d688b3301ca7
#
_entry.id   5a8cc88296bb45ff7f05d688b3301ca7
#
_cell.length_a   1.000
_cell.length_b   1.000
_cell.length_c   1.000
_cell.angle_alpha   90.00
_cell.angle_beta   90.00
_cell.angle_gamma   90.00
#
_symmetry.space_group_name_H-M   'P 1'
#
loop_
_entity.id
_entity.type
_entity.pdbx_description
1 polymer ?
#
loop_
_entity_poly.entity_id
_entity_poly.type
_entity_poly.pdbx_seq_one_letter_code
_entity_poly.pdbx_strand_id
1 'polypeptide(L)'
;AQHSVRQYLDRVSGGLDTARSSNMLYTPLPMLVFDPESGEILWGNDRFIALTDLKDKLFEVSVSDAVPGFDAHWLREGKREAPEQVVWNHRTYRVFGALSHTDELKGDHNMLATTYWLDITESEQMRQTLEMTRPAVAILMIDNYEDLMKACPESKRSALVAEIEEKLNDWCADSGGLLLGYDRDRYLFVMEEKDFAVYAEKKFDVLDTVRTVESGGVNATLSVGVGRDGDSFENLFKNADLALEMALSRGGDQAVVKDRNNFEFYGGRSKTTEKRTKVKSRVMANALRELIQDARNVYVMGHKYADMDSLGAAAGICCISRKLGKKAQIVIDAENNAAHPVLRALQQQAEYAGVIVNGDTAFLHAQPDTLLVVVDTNRPDSVESEPLLESCTRVAVIDHHRRGSSY
;
A
#
# COMPACT_ATOMS: atom_id res chain seq x y z
N ALA A 1 -4.70 56.22 -8.50
CA ALA A 1 -4.43 54.90 -9.09
C ALA A 1 -5.69 54.27 -9.67
N GLN A 2 -6.78 54.11 -8.89
CA GLN A 2 -8.03 53.49 -9.34
C GLN A 2 -8.64 54.15 -10.59
N HIS A 3 -8.61 55.49 -10.70
CA HIS A 3 -9.12 56.21 -11.86
C HIS A 3 -8.29 55.94 -13.11
N SER A 4 -6.97 55.77 -12.97
CA SER A 4 -6.06 55.47 -14.08
C SER A 4 -6.20 54.03 -14.57
N VAL A 5 -6.44 53.04 -13.65
CA VAL A 5 -6.68 51.65 -14.03
C VAL A 5 -8.06 51.48 -14.72
N ARG A 6 -9.08 52.18 -14.23
CA ARG A 6 -10.39 52.18 -14.86
C ARG A 6 -10.31 52.83 -16.25
N GLN A 7 -9.59 53.96 -16.41
CA GLN A 7 -9.31 54.58 -17.72
C GLN A 7 -8.42 53.71 -18.61
N TYR A 8 -7.49 52.92 -18.05
CA TYR A 8 -6.69 51.97 -18.80
C TYR A 8 -7.53 50.79 -19.28
N LEU A 9 -8.37 50.21 -18.43
CA LEU A 9 -9.31 49.17 -18.82
C LEU A 9 -10.33 49.66 -19.81
N ASP A 10 -10.81 50.89 -19.67
CA ASP A 10 -11.73 51.56 -20.63
C ASP A 10 -11.02 51.88 -21.96
N ARG A 11 -9.70 52.17 -21.96
CA ARG A 11 -8.91 52.40 -23.18
C ARG A 11 -8.48 51.10 -23.86
N VAL A 12 -8.06 50.08 -23.08
CA VAL A 12 -7.82 48.74 -23.62
C VAL A 12 -9.09 48.13 -24.16
N SER A 13 -10.25 48.46 -23.55
CA SER A 13 -11.56 48.10 -24.08
C SER A 13 -11.95 48.91 -25.32
N GLY A 14 -11.47 50.13 -25.48
CA GLY A 14 -11.79 50.98 -26.63
C GLY A 14 -10.93 50.79 -27.88
N GLY A 15 -9.78 50.11 -27.77
CA GLY A 15 -8.81 49.91 -28.86
C GLY A 15 -8.71 48.51 -29.44
N LEU A 16 -9.26 47.52 -28.76
CA LEU A 16 -9.28 46.10 -29.18
C LEU A 16 -10.71 45.58 -29.13
N ASP A 17 -11.25 45.25 -30.28
CA ASP A 17 -12.55 44.65 -30.53
C ASP A 17 -13.48 44.46 -29.32
N THR A 18 -14.67 45.06 -29.43
CA THR A 18 -15.78 44.98 -28.43
C THR A 18 -16.03 43.58 -27.89
N ALA A 19 -15.63 42.55 -28.61
CA ALA A 19 -15.73 41.14 -28.19
C ALA A 19 -14.71 40.73 -27.11
N ARG A 20 -13.50 41.31 -27.08
CA ARG A 20 -12.49 41.00 -26.07
C ARG A 20 -12.77 41.67 -24.73
N SER A 21 -13.24 42.89 -24.76
CA SER A 21 -13.62 43.66 -23.56
C SER A 21 -14.85 43.07 -22.89
N SER A 22 -15.84 42.65 -23.70
CA SER A 22 -17.00 41.92 -23.20
C SER A 22 -16.60 40.60 -22.53
N ASN A 23 -15.59 39.87 -23.04
CA ASN A 23 -15.16 38.62 -22.45
C ASN A 23 -14.53 38.77 -21.06
N MET A 24 -13.82 39.83 -20.74
CA MET A 24 -13.28 40.11 -19.42
C MET A 24 -14.35 40.42 -18.38
N LEU A 25 -15.31 41.29 -18.77
CA LEU A 25 -16.42 41.69 -17.89
C LEU A 25 -17.44 40.57 -17.69
N TYR A 26 -17.67 39.73 -18.70
CA TYR A 26 -18.67 38.66 -18.70
C TYR A 26 -18.07 37.25 -18.50
N THR A 27 -16.77 37.17 -18.13
CA THR A 27 -16.19 35.85 -17.78
C THR A 27 -17.02 35.19 -16.67
N PRO A 28 -17.36 33.91 -16.81
CA PRO A 28 -18.14 33.22 -15.80
C PRO A 28 -17.35 32.93 -14.51
N LEU A 29 -16.04 33.16 -14.52
CA LEU A 29 -15.18 32.93 -13.34
C LEU A 29 -14.99 34.24 -12.56
N PRO A 30 -14.94 34.19 -11.23
CA PRO A 30 -14.46 35.30 -10.42
C PRO A 30 -13.04 35.69 -10.84
N MET A 31 -12.80 36.96 -11.00
CA MET A 31 -11.54 37.50 -11.50
C MET A 31 -11.09 38.68 -10.65
N LEU A 32 -9.80 38.71 -10.34
CA LEU A 32 -9.17 39.75 -9.54
C LEU A 32 -7.89 40.23 -10.23
N VAL A 33 -7.69 41.56 -10.21
CA VAL A 33 -6.45 42.21 -10.65
C VAL A 33 -5.88 43.01 -9.49
N PHE A 34 -4.61 42.80 -9.18
CA PHE A 34 -3.93 43.45 -8.09
C PHE A 34 -2.44 43.70 -8.41
N ASP A 35 -1.83 44.59 -7.65
CA ASP A 35 -0.38 44.79 -7.68
C ASP A 35 0.33 43.64 -6.94
N PRO A 36 1.19 42.89 -7.59
CA PRO A 36 1.85 41.73 -6.96
C PRO A 36 2.88 42.10 -5.88
N GLU A 37 3.31 43.37 -5.79
CA GLU A 37 4.28 43.84 -4.81
C GLU A 37 3.61 44.34 -3.55
N SER A 38 2.63 45.23 -3.69
CA SER A 38 1.90 45.83 -2.56
C SER A 38 0.73 44.95 -2.09
N GLY A 39 0.22 44.07 -2.97
CA GLY A 39 -1.03 43.36 -2.76
C GLY A 39 -2.29 44.23 -2.95
N GLU A 40 -2.15 45.50 -3.38
CA GLU A 40 -3.28 46.43 -3.56
C GLU A 40 -4.21 45.89 -4.65
N ILE A 41 -5.49 45.78 -4.33
CA ILE A 41 -6.53 45.33 -5.27
C ILE A 41 -6.92 46.52 -6.18
N LEU A 42 -6.72 46.33 -7.49
CA LEU A 42 -6.96 47.35 -8.48
C LEU A 42 -8.32 47.19 -9.18
N TRP A 43 -8.73 45.94 -9.35
CA TRP A 43 -9.99 45.61 -10.00
C TRP A 43 -10.46 44.19 -9.67
N GLY A 44 -11.76 44.02 -9.63
CA GLY A 44 -12.42 42.71 -9.54
C GLY A 44 -13.74 42.75 -10.32
N ASN A 45 -14.09 41.62 -10.95
CA ASN A 45 -15.39 41.54 -11.58
C ASN A 45 -16.51 41.30 -10.53
N ASP A 46 -17.77 41.52 -10.96
CA ASP A 46 -18.93 41.41 -10.08
C ASP A 46 -19.02 40.04 -9.39
N ARG A 47 -18.50 38.98 -10.05
CA ARG A 47 -18.47 37.64 -9.47
C ARG A 47 -17.48 37.50 -8.32
N PHE A 48 -16.30 38.12 -8.44
CA PHE A 48 -15.33 38.12 -7.34
C PHE A 48 -15.85 39.04 -6.20
N ILE A 49 -16.38 40.21 -6.52
CA ILE A 49 -16.97 41.13 -5.52
C ILE A 49 -18.09 40.41 -4.74
N ALA A 50 -18.92 39.63 -5.42
CA ALA A 50 -20.01 38.86 -4.78
C ALA A 50 -19.54 37.76 -3.84
N LEU A 51 -18.28 37.30 -3.95
CA LEU A 51 -17.70 36.32 -3.00
C LEU A 51 -17.20 36.98 -1.72
N THR A 52 -17.03 38.31 -1.72
CA THR A 52 -16.56 39.07 -0.58
C THR A 52 -17.73 39.79 0.10
N ASP A 53 -17.64 39.94 1.42
CA ASP A 53 -18.58 40.82 2.15
C ASP A 53 -18.17 42.30 2.07
N LEU A 54 -17.05 42.60 1.41
CA LEU A 54 -16.42 43.91 1.40
C LEU A 54 -17.05 44.88 0.41
N LYS A 55 -17.71 44.39 -0.67
CA LYS A 55 -18.32 45.20 -1.73
C LYS A 55 -17.38 46.32 -2.20
N ASP A 56 -17.82 47.59 -2.08
CA ASP A 56 -17.05 48.75 -2.52
C ASP A 56 -15.74 48.95 -1.71
N LYS A 57 -15.64 48.40 -0.49
CA LYS A 57 -14.42 48.45 0.36
C LYS A 57 -13.33 47.47 -0.10
N LEU A 58 -13.62 46.57 -1.04
CA LEU A 58 -12.63 45.63 -1.58
C LEU A 58 -11.38 46.35 -2.11
N PHE A 59 -11.54 47.54 -2.65
CA PHE A 59 -10.45 48.35 -3.24
C PHE A 59 -9.64 49.14 -2.20
N GLU A 60 -9.99 49.05 -0.91
CA GLU A 60 -9.30 49.72 0.19
C GLU A 60 -8.41 48.72 1.02
N VAL A 61 -8.43 47.45 0.63
CA VAL A 61 -7.70 46.38 1.36
C VAL A 61 -6.72 45.67 0.44
N SER A 62 -5.76 45.00 1.03
CA SER A 62 -4.86 44.12 0.28
C SER A 62 -5.52 42.79 -0.08
N VAL A 63 -4.97 42.09 -1.06
CA VAL A 63 -5.46 40.77 -1.45
C VAL A 63 -5.36 39.74 -0.32
N SER A 64 -4.34 39.86 0.51
CA SER A 64 -4.15 39.00 1.68
C SER A 64 -5.16 39.28 2.81
N ASP A 65 -5.63 40.53 2.93
CA ASP A 65 -6.68 40.89 3.88
C ASP A 65 -8.07 40.49 3.35
N ALA A 66 -8.28 40.61 2.05
CA ALA A 66 -9.54 40.23 1.40
C ALA A 66 -9.74 38.71 1.36
N VAL A 67 -8.66 37.95 1.15
CA VAL A 67 -8.64 36.48 1.10
C VAL A 67 -7.55 35.97 2.03
N PRO A 68 -7.84 35.75 3.31
CA PRO A 68 -6.87 35.26 4.28
C PRO A 68 -6.28 33.90 3.83
N GLY A 69 -4.95 33.80 3.88
CA GLY A 69 -4.23 32.58 3.47
C GLY A 69 -3.91 32.50 1.98
N PHE A 70 -4.34 33.46 1.16
CA PHE A 70 -3.90 33.52 -0.23
C PHE A 70 -2.50 34.15 -0.34
N ASP A 71 -1.57 33.39 -0.89
CA ASP A 71 -0.22 33.86 -1.26
C ASP A 71 -0.08 33.91 -2.78
N ALA A 72 0.35 35.07 -3.29
CA ALA A 72 0.56 35.30 -4.71
C ALA A 72 2.02 35.12 -5.17
N HIS A 73 2.92 34.65 -4.28
CA HIS A 73 4.35 34.54 -4.57
C HIS A 73 4.66 33.65 -5.79
N TRP A 74 3.86 32.59 -6.00
CA TRP A 74 3.97 31.67 -7.13
C TRP A 74 3.86 32.36 -8.51
N LEU A 75 3.16 33.48 -8.60
CA LEU A 75 3.09 34.26 -9.85
C LEU A 75 4.45 34.84 -10.23
N ARG A 76 5.25 35.26 -9.23
CA ARG A 76 6.61 35.78 -9.46
C ARG A 76 7.59 34.69 -9.88
N GLU A 77 7.33 33.43 -9.50
CA GLU A 77 8.07 32.27 -9.95
C GLU A 77 7.71 31.84 -11.38
N GLY A 78 6.81 32.55 -12.05
CA GLY A 78 6.34 32.24 -13.39
C GLY A 78 5.35 31.09 -13.48
N LYS A 79 4.85 30.61 -12.35
CA LYS A 79 3.78 29.61 -12.32
C LYS A 79 2.46 30.22 -12.77
N ARG A 80 1.61 29.42 -13.39
CA ARG A 80 0.30 29.85 -13.88
C ARG A 80 -0.88 29.38 -13.03
N GLU A 81 -0.59 28.60 -12.02
CA GLU A 81 -1.54 27.98 -11.11
C GLU A 81 -0.96 28.00 -9.70
N ALA A 82 -1.79 28.31 -8.70
CA ALA A 82 -1.42 28.28 -7.30
C ALA A 82 -1.05 26.82 -6.92
N PRO A 83 0.07 26.62 -6.19
CA PRO A 83 0.52 25.26 -5.81
C PRO A 83 -0.46 24.59 -4.84
N GLU A 84 -1.19 25.37 -4.08
CA GLU A 84 -2.18 24.89 -3.11
C GLU A 84 -3.57 25.43 -3.43
N GLN A 85 -4.57 24.66 -3.05
CA GLN A 85 -5.96 25.08 -3.13
C GLN A 85 -6.24 26.13 -2.06
N VAL A 86 -7.03 27.14 -2.40
CA VAL A 86 -7.41 28.22 -1.49
C VAL A 86 -8.77 27.90 -0.86
N VAL A 87 -8.78 27.70 0.45
CA VAL A 87 -10.02 27.54 1.20
C VAL A 87 -10.46 28.90 1.74
N TRP A 88 -11.61 29.39 1.26
CA TRP A 88 -12.13 30.70 1.60
C TRP A 88 -13.65 30.70 1.63
N ASN A 89 -14.25 31.31 2.66
CA ASN A 89 -15.70 31.37 2.88
C ASN A 89 -16.41 30.00 2.72
N HIS A 90 -15.86 28.96 3.35
CA HIS A 90 -16.38 27.57 3.29
C HIS A 90 -16.39 26.96 1.88
N ARG A 91 -15.64 27.55 0.95
CA ARG A 91 -15.45 27.06 -0.42
C ARG A 91 -13.99 26.79 -0.70
N THR A 92 -13.73 25.89 -1.62
CA THR A 92 -12.40 25.54 -2.09
C THR A 92 -12.21 26.03 -3.51
N TYR A 93 -11.16 26.82 -3.72
CA TYR A 93 -10.85 27.39 -5.02
C TYR A 93 -9.53 26.88 -5.55
N ARG A 94 -9.52 26.65 -6.86
CA ARG A 94 -8.31 26.49 -7.66
C ARG A 94 -8.04 27.83 -8.33
N VAL A 95 -6.86 28.39 -8.10
CA VAL A 95 -6.55 29.74 -8.56
C VAL A 95 -5.51 29.70 -9.68
N PHE A 96 -5.86 30.28 -10.79
CA PHE A 96 -4.98 30.48 -11.94
C PHE A 96 -4.60 31.92 -12.03
N GLY A 97 -3.43 32.25 -12.60
CA GLY A 97 -3.06 33.64 -12.77
C GLY A 97 -1.89 33.85 -13.71
N ALA A 98 -1.70 35.11 -14.07
CA ALA A 98 -0.60 35.56 -14.88
C ALA A 98 -0.17 36.97 -14.48
N LEU A 99 1.13 37.28 -14.68
CA LEU A 99 1.66 38.63 -14.59
C LEU A 99 1.66 39.25 -15.98
N SER A 100 1.30 40.53 -16.03
CA SER A 100 1.38 41.36 -17.24
C SER A 100 2.12 42.65 -16.93
N HIS A 101 2.93 43.14 -17.87
CA HIS A 101 3.56 44.46 -17.78
C HIS A 101 2.60 45.54 -18.27
N THR A 102 2.66 46.68 -17.61
CA THR A 102 1.92 47.89 -18.03
C THR A 102 2.84 49.09 -18.02
N ASP A 103 2.88 49.80 -19.15
CA ASP A 103 3.68 51.04 -19.31
C ASP A 103 2.93 52.30 -18.80
N GLU A 104 1.68 52.15 -18.36
CA GLU A 104 0.81 53.32 -18.04
C GLU A 104 0.79 53.66 -16.53
N LEU A 105 1.29 52.80 -15.64
CA LEU A 105 1.42 53.12 -14.21
C LEU A 105 2.75 53.85 -13.98
N LYS A 106 2.70 55.11 -13.57
CA LYS A 106 3.86 55.92 -13.21
C LYS A 106 4.40 55.48 -11.85
N GLY A 107 5.57 54.86 -11.85
CA GLY A 107 6.28 54.40 -10.65
C GLY A 107 6.99 53.05 -10.88
N ASP A 108 7.63 52.52 -9.86
CA ASP A 108 8.33 51.22 -9.89
C ASP A 108 7.39 50.00 -10.06
N HIS A 109 6.06 50.25 -10.14
CA HIS A 109 5.00 49.23 -10.19
C HIS A 109 4.53 48.97 -11.61
N ASN A 110 5.38 48.32 -12.42
CA ASN A 110 5.05 48.02 -13.82
C ASN A 110 4.40 46.68 -14.05
N MET A 111 4.01 45.95 -12.98
CA MET A 111 3.45 44.62 -13.08
C MET A 111 2.05 44.56 -12.51
N LEU A 112 1.16 43.86 -13.21
CA LEU A 112 -0.20 43.56 -12.76
C LEU A 112 -0.34 42.01 -12.65
N ALA A 113 -0.86 41.56 -11.55
CA ALA A 113 -1.29 40.18 -11.35
C ALA A 113 -2.78 40.07 -11.68
N THR A 114 -3.12 39.16 -12.58
CA THR A 114 -4.50 38.79 -12.88
C THR A 114 -4.74 37.37 -12.43
N THR A 115 -5.76 37.12 -11.62
CA THR A 115 -6.12 35.79 -11.12
C THR A 115 -7.56 35.42 -11.45
N TYR A 116 -7.76 34.12 -11.69
CA TYR A 116 -9.06 33.48 -11.97
C TYR A 116 -9.32 32.44 -10.93
N TRP A 117 -10.51 32.44 -10.37
CA TRP A 117 -10.87 31.60 -9.22
C TRP A 117 -11.94 30.60 -9.66
N LEU A 118 -11.52 29.34 -9.74
CA LEU A 118 -12.41 28.23 -10.07
C LEU A 118 -12.90 27.59 -8.77
N ASP A 119 -14.20 27.68 -8.50
CA ASP A 119 -14.84 27.00 -7.39
C ASP A 119 -14.83 25.49 -7.67
N ILE A 120 -14.12 24.74 -6.86
CA ILE A 120 -14.00 23.27 -6.92
C ILE A 120 -14.59 22.59 -5.70
N THR A 121 -15.38 23.33 -4.89
CA THR A 121 -15.92 22.84 -3.62
C THR A 121 -16.70 21.52 -3.80
N GLU A 122 -17.62 21.51 -4.74
CA GLU A 122 -18.45 20.31 -5.01
C GLU A 122 -17.58 19.15 -5.50
N SER A 123 -16.64 19.41 -6.40
CA SER A 123 -15.73 18.38 -6.93
C SER A 123 -14.84 17.82 -5.81
N GLU A 124 -14.35 18.67 -4.93
CA GLU A 124 -13.50 18.25 -3.82
C GLU A 124 -14.27 17.48 -2.74
N GLN A 125 -15.49 17.93 -2.43
CA GLN A 125 -16.39 17.18 -1.54
C GLN A 125 -16.75 15.80 -2.12
N MET A 126 -17.02 15.75 -3.42
CA MET A 126 -17.31 14.48 -4.11
C MET A 126 -16.09 13.56 -4.10
N ARG A 127 -14.88 14.11 -4.32
CA ARG A 127 -13.63 13.36 -4.23
C ARG A 127 -13.42 12.79 -2.81
N GLN A 128 -13.60 13.61 -1.78
CA GLN A 128 -13.48 13.19 -0.39
C GLN A 128 -14.54 12.13 -0.03
N THR A 129 -15.77 12.32 -0.46
CA THR A 129 -16.84 11.34 -0.25
C THR A 129 -16.49 10.01 -0.91
N LEU A 130 -16.02 10.06 -2.17
CA LEU A 130 -15.60 8.86 -2.90
C LEU A 130 -14.45 8.14 -2.19
N GLU A 131 -13.46 8.86 -1.69
CA GLU A 131 -12.34 8.28 -0.93
C GLU A 131 -12.81 7.63 0.38
N MET A 132 -13.72 8.28 1.11
CA MET A 132 -14.24 7.77 2.38
C MET A 132 -15.18 6.57 2.21
N THR A 133 -15.87 6.47 1.08
CA THR A 133 -16.81 5.37 0.79
C THR A 133 -16.20 4.24 -0.04
N ARG A 134 -14.91 4.31 -0.38
CA ARG A 134 -14.22 3.20 -1.05
C ARG A 134 -14.29 1.96 -0.19
N PRO A 135 -14.50 0.78 -0.80
CA PRO A 135 -14.55 -0.46 -0.04
C PRO A 135 -13.16 -0.88 0.44
N ALA A 136 -13.12 -1.42 1.66
CA ALA A 136 -12.03 -2.22 2.19
C ALA A 136 -12.57 -3.61 2.54
N VAL A 137 -11.75 -4.63 2.35
CA VAL A 137 -12.12 -6.03 2.61
C VAL A 137 -11.19 -6.59 3.68
N ALA A 138 -11.77 -7.18 4.73
CA ALA A 138 -11.02 -7.89 5.75
C ALA A 138 -11.42 -9.38 5.78
N ILE A 139 -10.43 -10.24 5.95
CA ILE A 139 -10.61 -11.65 6.25
C ILE A 139 -10.18 -11.87 7.69
N LEU A 140 -11.08 -12.37 8.52
CA LEU A 140 -10.83 -12.70 9.92
C LEU A 140 -10.75 -14.22 10.05
N MET A 141 -9.75 -14.74 10.72
CA MET A 141 -9.55 -16.18 10.91
C MET A 141 -9.26 -16.49 12.38
N ILE A 142 -9.98 -17.46 12.93
CA ILE A 142 -9.67 -18.00 14.25
C ILE A 142 -8.49 -18.96 14.10
N ASP A 143 -7.30 -18.54 14.55
CA ASP A 143 -6.05 -19.26 14.28
C ASP A 143 -6.01 -20.68 14.86
N ASN A 144 -6.53 -20.84 16.07
CA ASN A 144 -6.48 -22.05 16.85
C ASN A 144 -7.83 -22.76 17.00
N TYR A 145 -8.71 -22.60 15.99
CA TYR A 145 -10.07 -23.16 16.01
C TYR A 145 -10.13 -24.65 16.38
N GLU A 146 -9.27 -25.47 15.77
CA GLU A 146 -9.26 -26.90 16.04
C GLU A 146 -8.85 -27.25 17.48
N ASP A 147 -7.88 -26.55 18.04
CA ASP A 147 -7.42 -26.76 19.41
C ASP A 147 -8.48 -26.33 20.42
N LEU A 148 -9.16 -25.20 20.13
CA LEU A 148 -10.33 -24.75 20.88
C LEU A 148 -11.47 -25.79 20.87
N MET A 149 -11.77 -26.34 19.68
CA MET A 149 -12.81 -27.36 19.54
C MET A 149 -12.45 -28.69 20.21
N LYS A 150 -11.16 -29.07 20.24
CA LYS A 150 -10.70 -30.25 20.98
C LYS A 150 -10.76 -30.07 22.50
N ALA A 151 -10.43 -28.86 22.98
CA ALA A 151 -10.50 -28.52 24.39
C ALA A 151 -11.95 -28.33 24.90
N CYS A 152 -12.89 -28.07 23.99
CA CYS A 152 -14.29 -27.81 24.31
C CYS A 152 -15.12 -29.10 24.34
N PRO A 153 -15.90 -29.36 25.41
CA PRO A 153 -16.88 -30.43 25.42
C PRO A 153 -17.88 -30.30 24.26
N GLU A 154 -18.23 -31.40 23.62
CA GLU A 154 -19.07 -31.40 22.41
C GLU A 154 -20.38 -30.63 22.58
N SER A 155 -21.02 -30.76 23.76
CA SER A 155 -22.26 -30.06 24.08
C SER A 155 -22.14 -28.53 24.20
N LYS A 156 -20.91 -27.99 24.29
CA LYS A 156 -20.64 -26.54 24.44
C LYS A 156 -20.02 -25.91 23.19
N ARG A 157 -19.66 -26.68 22.18
CA ARG A 157 -19.00 -26.17 20.97
C ARG A 157 -19.80 -25.10 20.25
N SER A 158 -21.12 -25.33 20.07
CA SER A 158 -21.98 -24.34 19.40
C SER A 158 -22.10 -23.05 20.21
N ALA A 159 -22.12 -23.11 21.54
CA ALA A 159 -22.15 -21.94 22.38
C ALA A 159 -20.83 -21.15 22.33
N LEU A 160 -19.70 -21.84 22.25
CA LEU A 160 -18.37 -21.23 22.12
C LEU A 160 -18.23 -20.49 20.78
N VAL A 161 -18.70 -21.09 19.68
CA VAL A 161 -18.69 -20.44 18.36
C VAL A 161 -19.61 -19.22 18.37
N ALA A 162 -20.80 -19.36 18.93
CA ALA A 162 -21.76 -18.24 19.05
C ALA A 162 -21.18 -17.08 19.88
N GLU A 163 -20.42 -17.34 20.95
CA GLU A 163 -19.75 -16.31 21.73
C GLU A 163 -18.69 -15.56 20.92
N ILE A 164 -17.90 -16.26 20.09
CA ILE A 164 -16.94 -15.62 19.20
C ILE A 164 -17.67 -14.77 18.15
N GLU A 165 -18.72 -15.32 17.54
CA GLU A 165 -19.52 -14.60 16.54
C GLU A 165 -20.19 -13.36 17.12
N GLU A 166 -20.68 -13.41 18.33
CA GLU A 166 -21.24 -12.26 19.05
C GLU A 166 -20.19 -11.15 19.17
N LYS A 167 -18.98 -11.47 19.63
CA LYS A 167 -17.87 -10.50 19.75
C LYS A 167 -17.45 -9.90 18.40
N LEU A 168 -17.43 -10.70 17.34
CA LEU A 168 -17.13 -10.20 15.99
C LEU A 168 -18.25 -9.28 15.48
N ASN A 169 -19.51 -9.65 15.68
CA ASN A 169 -20.64 -8.83 15.31
C ASN A 169 -20.69 -7.51 16.10
N ASP A 170 -20.45 -7.55 17.41
CA ASP A 170 -20.40 -6.36 18.26
C ASP A 170 -19.28 -5.39 17.78
N TRP A 171 -18.12 -5.94 17.42
CA TRP A 171 -17.03 -5.13 16.89
C TRP A 171 -17.35 -4.47 15.54
N CYS A 172 -18.11 -5.16 14.70
CA CYS A 172 -18.54 -4.65 13.39
C CYS A 172 -19.78 -3.74 13.46
N ALA A 173 -20.53 -3.74 14.58
CA ALA A 173 -21.86 -3.12 14.68
C ALA A 173 -21.85 -1.60 14.47
N ASP A 174 -20.76 -0.91 14.85
CA ASP A 174 -20.63 0.54 14.72
C ASP A 174 -20.36 0.98 13.28
N SER A 175 -20.08 0.05 12.37
CA SER A 175 -19.86 0.31 10.94
C SER A 175 -21.10 -0.04 10.13
N GLY A 176 -21.24 0.58 8.95
CA GLY A 176 -22.22 0.15 7.94
C GLY A 176 -21.80 -1.11 7.17
N GLY A 177 -20.77 -1.81 7.63
CA GLY A 177 -20.16 -2.95 6.94
C GLY A 177 -20.95 -4.25 7.05
N LEU A 178 -20.55 -5.23 6.26
CA LEU A 178 -21.16 -6.56 6.21
C LEU A 178 -20.16 -7.61 6.70
N LEU A 179 -20.47 -8.30 7.80
CA LEU A 179 -19.76 -9.47 8.29
C LEU A 179 -20.46 -10.76 7.84
N LEU A 180 -19.72 -11.69 7.23
CA LEU A 180 -20.24 -12.96 6.74
C LEU A 180 -19.27 -14.10 7.07
N GLY A 181 -19.71 -15.10 7.81
CA GLY A 181 -18.99 -16.37 7.96
C GLY A 181 -19.08 -17.18 6.65
N TYR A 182 -17.96 -17.58 6.07
CA TYR A 182 -17.92 -18.38 4.84
C TYR A 182 -17.18 -19.73 5.01
N ASP A 183 -16.49 -19.90 6.12
CA ASP A 183 -15.94 -21.19 6.55
C ASP A 183 -16.07 -21.32 8.06
N ARG A 184 -15.75 -22.47 8.64
CA ARG A 184 -15.90 -22.78 10.08
C ARG A 184 -15.09 -21.83 10.99
N ASP A 185 -13.95 -21.36 10.49
CA ASP A 185 -13.00 -20.54 11.22
C ASP A 185 -12.73 -19.20 10.53
N ARG A 186 -13.45 -18.87 9.44
CA ARG A 186 -13.19 -17.68 8.62
C ARG A 186 -14.43 -16.84 8.38
N TYR A 187 -14.21 -15.53 8.47
CA TYR A 187 -15.23 -14.52 8.26
C TYR A 187 -14.73 -13.49 7.27
N LEU A 188 -15.59 -13.06 6.38
CA LEU A 188 -15.38 -11.95 5.47
C LEU A 188 -16.07 -10.71 6.04
N PHE A 189 -15.35 -9.62 6.13
CA PHE A 189 -15.90 -8.33 6.53
C PHE A 189 -15.61 -7.29 5.45
N VAL A 190 -16.69 -6.70 4.91
CA VAL A 190 -16.62 -5.62 3.93
C VAL A 190 -17.06 -4.34 4.60
N MET A 191 -16.25 -3.31 4.55
CA MET A 191 -16.46 -2.02 5.20
C MET A 191 -16.08 -0.87 4.28
N GLU A 192 -16.46 0.35 4.64
CA GLU A 192 -15.98 1.55 3.96
C GLU A 192 -14.65 2.04 4.56
N GLU A 193 -13.90 2.80 3.78
CA GLU A 193 -12.60 3.33 4.18
C GLU A 193 -12.65 4.19 5.44
N LYS A 194 -13.75 4.95 5.62
CA LYS A 194 -13.97 5.74 6.87
C LYS A 194 -14.04 4.86 8.11
N ASP A 195 -14.65 3.66 8.00
CA ASP A 195 -14.79 2.72 9.12
C ASP A 195 -13.45 2.04 9.39
N PHE A 196 -12.70 1.67 8.32
CA PHE A 196 -11.36 1.14 8.46
C PHE A 196 -10.46 2.07 9.28
N ALA A 197 -10.52 3.38 9.06
CA ALA A 197 -9.71 4.35 9.80
C ALA A 197 -9.96 4.26 11.32
N VAL A 198 -11.21 4.03 11.74
CA VAL A 198 -11.57 3.85 13.15
C VAL A 198 -10.98 2.56 13.73
N TYR A 199 -11.04 1.46 12.97
CA TYR A 199 -10.45 0.18 13.40
C TYR A 199 -8.94 0.23 13.49
N ALA A 200 -8.27 0.92 12.56
CA ALA A 200 -6.83 1.11 12.57
C ALA A 200 -6.38 1.96 13.77
N GLU A 201 -7.10 3.04 14.10
CA GLU A 201 -6.86 3.87 15.28
C GLU A 201 -6.98 3.06 16.58
N LYS A 202 -8.00 2.23 16.70
CA LYS A 202 -8.21 1.29 17.81
C LYS A 202 -7.24 0.09 17.77
N LYS A 203 -6.35 0.03 16.77
CA LYS A 203 -5.35 -1.04 16.57
C LYS A 203 -5.95 -2.44 16.52
N PHE A 204 -7.13 -2.56 15.92
CA PHE A 204 -7.88 -3.81 15.81
C PHE A 204 -8.09 -4.49 17.18
N ASP A 205 -8.71 -3.78 18.10
CA ASP A 205 -8.99 -4.21 19.48
C ASP A 205 -9.85 -5.49 19.57
N VAL A 206 -10.47 -5.90 18.48
CA VAL A 206 -11.13 -7.20 18.34
C VAL A 206 -10.19 -8.37 18.67
N LEU A 207 -8.91 -8.24 18.43
CA LEU A 207 -7.89 -9.24 18.79
C LEU A 207 -7.89 -9.51 20.30
N ASP A 208 -7.91 -8.44 21.10
CA ASP A 208 -7.98 -8.54 22.56
C ASP A 208 -9.35 -9.04 23.04
N THR A 209 -10.43 -8.62 22.37
CA THR A 209 -11.79 -9.03 22.70
C THR A 209 -12.01 -10.51 22.46
N VAL A 210 -11.54 -11.06 21.33
CA VAL A 210 -11.66 -12.49 21.02
C VAL A 210 -10.80 -13.33 21.96
N ARG A 211 -9.63 -12.85 22.41
CA ARG A 211 -8.79 -13.56 23.40
C ARG A 211 -9.48 -13.81 24.75
N THR A 212 -10.54 -13.08 25.07
CA THR A 212 -11.31 -13.32 26.31
C THR A 212 -12.14 -14.59 26.25
N VAL A 213 -12.37 -15.12 25.06
CA VAL A 213 -13.09 -16.41 24.89
C VAL A 213 -12.12 -17.55 25.16
N GLU A 214 -12.48 -18.40 26.13
CA GLU A 214 -11.62 -19.49 26.59
C GLU A 214 -12.40 -20.80 26.66
N SER A 215 -11.75 -21.90 26.33
CA SER A 215 -12.26 -23.24 26.59
C SER A 215 -11.14 -24.20 27.00
N GLY A 216 -11.31 -24.85 28.14
CA GLY A 216 -10.36 -25.87 28.63
C GLY A 216 -8.93 -25.36 28.84
N GLY A 217 -8.75 -24.08 29.20
CA GLY A 217 -7.44 -23.43 29.36
C GLY A 217 -6.82 -22.93 28.04
N VAL A 218 -7.55 -22.99 26.93
CA VAL A 218 -7.13 -22.46 25.61
C VAL A 218 -7.92 -21.21 25.27
N ASN A 219 -7.25 -20.09 25.13
CA ASN A 219 -7.88 -18.83 24.67
C ASN A 219 -7.98 -18.81 23.15
N ALA A 220 -9.06 -18.24 22.63
CA ALA A 220 -9.21 -18.00 21.20
C ALA A 220 -8.17 -16.99 20.72
N THR A 221 -7.59 -17.20 19.53
CA THR A 221 -6.74 -16.23 18.86
C THR A 221 -7.28 -15.94 17.48
N LEU A 222 -7.16 -14.67 17.07
CA LEU A 222 -7.70 -14.17 15.82
C LEU A 222 -6.58 -13.54 14.98
N SER A 223 -6.52 -13.88 13.71
CA SER A 223 -5.74 -13.15 12.72
C SER A 223 -6.67 -12.39 11.77
N VAL A 224 -6.28 -11.17 11.42
CA VAL A 224 -7.02 -10.31 10.51
C VAL A 224 -6.12 -9.90 9.35
N GLY A 225 -6.56 -10.16 8.12
CA GLY A 225 -5.93 -9.65 6.92
C GLY A 225 -6.83 -8.62 6.25
N VAL A 226 -6.35 -7.40 6.03
CA VAL A 226 -7.12 -6.32 5.39
C VAL A 226 -6.52 -5.96 4.05
N GLY A 227 -7.33 -5.93 3.00
CA GLY A 227 -7.00 -5.43 1.68
C GLY A 227 -7.66 -4.09 1.39
N ARG A 228 -6.84 -3.10 1.00
CA ARG A 228 -7.25 -1.74 0.66
C ARG A 228 -6.70 -1.33 -0.71
N ASP A 229 -7.20 -0.23 -1.24
CA ASP A 229 -6.71 0.40 -2.48
C ASP A 229 -6.68 -0.52 -3.72
N GLY A 230 -7.55 -1.52 -3.75
CA GLY A 230 -7.72 -2.39 -4.91
C GLY A 230 -8.61 -1.77 -5.97
N ASP A 231 -8.34 -2.10 -7.23
CA ASP A 231 -9.14 -1.63 -8.37
C ASP A 231 -10.44 -2.43 -8.56
N SER A 232 -10.61 -3.54 -7.82
CA SER A 232 -11.80 -4.40 -7.81
C SER A 232 -11.95 -5.11 -6.48
N PHE A 233 -13.15 -5.63 -6.19
CA PHE A 233 -13.38 -6.48 -5.01
C PHE A 233 -12.51 -7.74 -5.03
N GLU A 234 -12.24 -8.30 -6.19
CA GLU A 234 -11.32 -9.43 -6.34
C GLU A 234 -9.90 -9.08 -5.87
N ASN A 235 -9.39 -7.92 -6.26
CA ASN A 235 -8.07 -7.45 -5.84
C ASN A 235 -8.04 -7.12 -4.34
N LEU A 236 -9.10 -6.53 -3.80
CA LEU A 236 -9.22 -6.28 -2.37
C LEU A 236 -9.21 -7.59 -1.58
N PHE A 237 -9.96 -8.59 -2.03
CA PHE A 237 -9.98 -9.91 -1.41
C PHE A 237 -8.60 -10.60 -1.47
N LYS A 238 -7.93 -10.58 -2.63
CA LYS A 238 -6.56 -11.11 -2.77
C LYS A 238 -5.56 -10.40 -1.86
N ASN A 239 -5.66 -9.08 -1.73
CA ASN A 239 -4.83 -8.32 -0.80
C ASN A 239 -5.12 -8.69 0.65
N ALA A 240 -6.38 -8.89 1.02
CA ALA A 240 -6.77 -9.33 2.36
C ALA A 240 -6.24 -10.75 2.68
N ASP A 241 -6.32 -11.66 1.71
CA ASP A 241 -5.80 -13.03 1.85
C ASP A 241 -4.28 -13.06 2.01
N LEU A 242 -3.54 -12.30 1.19
CA LEU A 242 -2.09 -12.11 1.35
C LEU A 242 -1.72 -11.49 2.70
N ALA A 243 -2.50 -10.51 3.17
CA ALA A 243 -2.29 -9.90 4.49
C ALA A 243 -2.53 -10.91 5.61
N LEU A 244 -3.57 -11.75 5.48
CA LEU A 244 -3.85 -12.83 6.44
C LEU A 244 -2.73 -13.87 6.45
N GLU A 245 -2.25 -14.31 5.29
CA GLU A 245 -1.11 -15.22 5.20
C GLU A 245 0.14 -14.63 5.86
N MET A 246 0.38 -13.32 5.68
CA MET A 246 1.46 -12.61 6.36
C MET A 246 1.28 -12.61 7.89
N ALA A 247 0.05 -12.40 8.39
CA ALA A 247 -0.26 -12.48 9.81
C ALA A 247 0.04 -13.89 10.37
N LEU A 248 -0.43 -14.91 9.68
CA LEU A 248 -0.23 -16.32 10.07
C LEU A 248 1.24 -16.74 10.03
N SER A 249 1.99 -16.31 9.01
CA SER A 249 3.43 -16.61 8.89
C SER A 249 4.25 -16.04 10.04
N ARG A 250 3.78 -14.97 10.67
CA ARG A 250 4.40 -14.33 11.85
C ARG A 250 3.93 -14.90 13.18
N GLY A 251 3.08 -15.93 13.16
CA GLY A 251 2.60 -16.63 14.35
C GLY A 251 1.15 -16.36 14.71
N GLY A 252 0.41 -15.66 13.87
CA GLY A 252 -0.99 -15.33 14.10
C GLY A 252 -1.22 -14.26 15.18
N ASP A 253 -2.48 -14.14 15.63
CA ASP A 253 -2.91 -13.26 16.72
C ASP A 253 -2.56 -11.79 16.49
N GLN A 254 -2.75 -11.32 15.25
CA GLN A 254 -2.43 -9.97 14.80
C GLN A 254 -3.28 -9.57 13.59
N ALA A 255 -3.35 -8.26 13.35
CA ALA A 255 -3.92 -7.73 12.12
C ALA A 255 -2.82 -7.23 11.20
N VAL A 256 -2.94 -7.53 9.92
CA VAL A 256 -2.06 -7.05 8.86
C VAL A 256 -2.92 -6.37 7.81
N VAL A 257 -2.52 -5.19 7.41
CA VAL A 257 -3.17 -4.40 6.36
C VAL A 257 -2.27 -4.33 5.16
N LYS A 258 -2.80 -4.64 3.99
CA LYS A 258 -2.11 -4.49 2.72
C LYS A 258 -2.83 -3.45 1.87
N ASP A 259 -2.14 -2.37 1.58
CA ASP A 259 -2.47 -1.45 0.50
C ASP A 259 -1.68 -1.82 -0.79
N ARG A 260 -1.72 -0.98 -1.83
CA ARG A 260 -1.04 -1.27 -3.11
C ARG A 260 0.43 -1.65 -2.95
N ASN A 261 1.17 -1.01 -2.04
CA ASN A 261 2.63 -1.10 -1.99
C ASN A 261 3.19 -1.52 -0.63
N ASN A 262 2.40 -1.40 0.46
CA ASN A 262 2.89 -1.54 1.83
C ASN A 262 2.10 -2.57 2.62
N PHE A 263 2.75 -3.09 3.67
CA PHE A 263 2.11 -3.85 4.73
C PHE A 263 2.25 -3.10 6.05
N GLU A 264 1.14 -2.93 6.75
CA GLU A 264 1.09 -2.40 8.10
C GLU A 264 0.69 -3.50 9.08
N PHE A 265 1.25 -3.46 10.29
CA PHE A 265 1.07 -4.52 11.28
C PHE A 265 0.49 -3.94 12.58
N TYR A 266 -0.57 -4.56 13.08
CA TYR A 266 -1.27 -4.15 14.28
C TYR A 266 -1.42 -5.34 15.24
N GLY A 267 -1.39 -5.07 16.56
CA GLY A 267 -1.47 -6.13 17.57
C GLY A 267 -0.17 -6.91 17.68
N GLY A 268 -0.28 -8.17 18.04
CA GLY A 268 0.89 -9.01 18.28
C GLY A 268 1.52 -8.72 19.64
N ARG A 269 0.95 -9.27 20.73
CA ARG A 269 1.58 -9.27 22.08
C ARG A 269 2.86 -10.09 22.16
N SER A 270 3.30 -10.68 21.06
CA SER A 270 4.42 -11.61 21.09
C SER A 270 5.79 -10.95 21.06
N LYS A 271 6.08 -10.08 22.04
CA LYS A 271 7.49 -9.87 22.41
C LYS A 271 8.18 -11.19 22.79
N THR A 272 7.43 -12.16 23.27
CA THR A 272 7.91 -13.52 23.59
C THR A 272 7.99 -14.44 22.37
N THR A 273 7.02 -14.38 21.46
CA THR A 273 7.04 -15.20 20.22
C THR A 273 8.06 -14.64 19.22
N GLU A 274 8.17 -13.32 19.10
CA GLU A 274 9.18 -12.69 18.24
C GLU A 274 10.62 -13.00 18.68
N LYS A 275 10.89 -13.00 20.00
CA LYS A 275 12.17 -13.49 20.52
C LYS A 275 12.39 -14.97 20.26
N ARG A 276 11.37 -15.82 20.46
CA ARG A 276 11.46 -17.26 20.17
C ARG A 276 11.66 -17.53 18.68
N THR A 277 10.92 -16.85 17.81
CA THR A 277 11.05 -17.00 16.34
C THR A 277 12.40 -16.51 15.86
N LYS A 278 12.89 -15.35 16.31
CA LYS A 278 14.24 -14.86 15.95
C LYS A 278 15.35 -15.77 16.48
N VAL A 279 15.22 -16.31 17.69
CA VAL A 279 16.18 -17.29 18.24
C VAL A 279 16.11 -18.58 17.45
N LYS A 280 14.91 -19.10 17.16
CA LYS A 280 14.72 -20.32 16.35
C LYS A 280 15.27 -20.12 14.94
N SER A 281 14.98 -19.00 14.30
CA SER A 281 15.49 -18.67 12.95
C SER A 281 17.02 -18.58 12.94
N ARG A 282 17.65 -17.98 13.97
CA ARG A 282 19.11 -17.94 14.11
C ARG A 282 19.71 -19.31 14.33
N VAL A 283 19.09 -20.14 15.16
CA VAL A 283 19.53 -21.54 15.39
C VAL A 283 19.45 -22.32 14.09
N MET A 284 18.34 -22.24 13.35
CA MET A 284 18.16 -22.89 12.06
C MET A 284 19.13 -22.37 10.99
N ALA A 285 19.36 -21.07 10.93
CA ALA A 285 20.33 -20.47 10.01
C ALA A 285 21.77 -20.92 10.32
N ASN A 286 22.13 -21.03 11.60
CA ASN A 286 23.43 -21.57 12.03
C ASN A 286 23.55 -23.06 11.68
N ALA A 287 22.52 -23.86 11.92
CA ALA A 287 22.50 -25.28 11.56
C ALA A 287 22.67 -25.46 10.02
N LEU A 288 21.94 -24.68 9.23
CA LEU A 288 22.09 -24.69 7.76
C LEU A 288 23.51 -24.28 7.34
N ARG A 289 24.10 -23.27 7.99
CA ARG A 289 25.46 -22.83 7.73
C ARG A 289 26.46 -23.98 8.02
N GLU A 290 26.31 -24.68 9.15
CA GLU A 290 27.16 -25.84 9.50
C GLU A 290 27.02 -26.97 8.47
N LEU A 291 25.78 -27.29 8.07
CA LEU A 291 25.53 -28.28 7.02
C LEU A 291 26.22 -27.93 5.70
N ILE A 292 26.14 -26.65 5.29
CA ILE A 292 26.82 -26.15 4.09
C ILE A 292 28.34 -26.24 4.27
N GLN A 293 28.88 -25.86 5.42
CA GLN A 293 30.31 -25.87 5.69
C GLN A 293 30.91 -27.30 5.73
N ASP A 294 30.14 -28.27 6.19
CA ASP A 294 30.56 -29.67 6.25
C ASP A 294 30.38 -30.42 4.92
N ALA A 295 29.58 -29.86 4.00
CA ALA A 295 29.37 -30.48 2.70
C ALA A 295 30.56 -30.27 1.77
N ARG A 296 30.80 -31.21 0.89
CA ARG A 296 31.78 -31.09 -0.19
C ARG A 296 31.27 -30.15 -1.31
N ASN A 297 30.02 -30.31 -1.69
CA ASN A 297 29.29 -29.50 -2.65
C ASN A 297 27.83 -29.41 -2.26
N VAL A 298 27.13 -28.42 -2.79
CA VAL A 298 25.74 -28.13 -2.50
C VAL A 298 24.93 -28.13 -3.79
N TYR A 299 23.87 -28.90 -3.83
CA TYR A 299 22.82 -28.77 -4.82
C TYR A 299 21.60 -28.09 -4.21
N VAL A 300 20.99 -27.20 -4.97
CA VAL A 300 19.75 -26.52 -4.54
C VAL A 300 18.69 -26.76 -5.61
N MET A 301 17.58 -27.35 -5.24
CA MET A 301 16.45 -27.54 -6.16
C MET A 301 15.13 -27.11 -5.53
N GLY A 302 14.18 -26.72 -6.34
CA GLY A 302 12.81 -26.44 -5.94
C GLY A 302 11.83 -27.51 -6.38
N HIS A 303 10.59 -27.08 -6.63
CA HIS A 303 9.54 -27.93 -7.19
C HIS A 303 9.64 -28.04 -8.73
N LYS A 304 9.04 -29.09 -9.30
CA LYS A 304 8.80 -29.22 -10.74
C LYS A 304 8.09 -27.97 -11.26
N TYR A 305 8.45 -27.53 -12.47
CA TYR A 305 7.93 -26.26 -13.04
C TYR A 305 8.24 -25.03 -12.18
N ALA A 306 9.48 -24.95 -11.67
CA ALA A 306 9.93 -23.90 -10.77
C ALA A 306 9.44 -22.51 -11.20
N ASP A 307 8.86 -21.79 -10.27
CA ASP A 307 8.44 -20.40 -10.44
C ASP A 307 9.52 -19.41 -9.98
N MET A 308 9.19 -18.13 -9.91
CA MET A 308 10.14 -17.08 -9.51
C MET A 308 10.54 -17.18 -8.03
N ASP A 309 9.65 -17.67 -7.17
CA ASP A 309 9.94 -17.81 -5.74
C ASP A 309 10.91 -18.95 -5.50
N SER A 310 10.64 -20.09 -6.10
CA SER A 310 11.51 -21.27 -6.08
C SER A 310 12.90 -20.97 -6.64
N LEU A 311 13.00 -20.34 -7.83
CA LEU A 311 14.30 -19.97 -8.42
C LEU A 311 15.02 -18.89 -7.62
N GLY A 312 14.29 -17.91 -7.06
CA GLY A 312 14.86 -16.85 -6.21
C GLY A 312 15.44 -17.40 -4.92
N ALA A 313 14.72 -18.31 -4.25
CA ALA A 313 15.20 -19.03 -3.06
C ALA A 313 16.44 -19.87 -3.37
N ALA A 314 16.42 -20.62 -4.49
CA ALA A 314 17.56 -21.43 -4.93
C ALA A 314 18.80 -20.56 -5.21
N ALA A 315 18.66 -19.44 -5.89
CA ALA A 315 19.74 -18.49 -6.15
C ALA A 315 20.31 -17.90 -4.85
N GLY A 316 19.44 -17.57 -3.88
CA GLY A 316 19.84 -17.08 -2.56
C GLY A 316 20.71 -18.08 -1.81
N ILE A 317 20.28 -19.35 -1.68
CA ILE A 317 21.05 -20.42 -1.01
C ILE A 317 22.34 -20.72 -1.76
N CYS A 318 22.29 -20.76 -3.08
CA CYS A 318 23.51 -20.92 -3.92
C CYS A 318 24.53 -19.81 -3.63
N CYS A 319 24.08 -18.55 -3.56
CA CYS A 319 24.94 -17.41 -3.24
C CYS A 319 25.57 -17.54 -1.84
N ILE A 320 24.77 -17.89 -0.83
CA ILE A 320 25.27 -18.11 0.54
C ILE A 320 26.32 -19.23 0.56
N SER A 321 26.05 -20.35 -0.08
CA SER A 321 26.95 -21.50 -0.14
C SER A 321 28.29 -21.15 -0.79
N ARG A 322 28.26 -20.38 -1.88
CA ARG A 322 29.46 -19.91 -2.55
C ARG A 322 30.27 -18.92 -1.70
N LYS A 323 29.59 -18.01 -0.97
CA LYS A 323 30.25 -17.12 0.00
C LYS A 323 30.91 -17.88 1.17
N LEU A 324 30.41 -19.06 1.51
CA LEU A 324 31.04 -19.97 2.47
C LEU A 324 32.14 -20.84 1.84
N GLY A 325 32.54 -20.56 0.60
CA GLY A 325 33.63 -21.25 -0.09
C GLY A 325 33.25 -22.61 -0.66
N LYS A 326 31.98 -22.93 -0.79
CA LYS A 326 31.49 -24.20 -1.32
C LYS A 326 31.10 -24.10 -2.80
N LYS A 327 31.36 -25.19 -3.55
CA LYS A 327 30.78 -25.32 -4.90
C LYS A 327 29.28 -25.56 -4.74
N ALA A 328 28.47 -24.65 -5.31
CA ALA A 328 27.02 -24.75 -5.25
C ALA A 328 26.41 -24.59 -6.65
N GLN A 329 25.38 -25.40 -6.95
CA GLN A 329 24.72 -25.44 -8.23
C GLN A 329 23.19 -25.52 -8.00
N ILE A 330 22.46 -24.85 -8.91
CA ILE A 330 20.99 -24.82 -8.94
C ILE A 330 20.55 -25.91 -9.91
N VAL A 331 19.70 -26.80 -9.43
CA VAL A 331 19.13 -27.90 -10.22
C VAL A 331 17.75 -27.46 -10.67
N ILE A 332 17.59 -27.28 -11.98
CA ILE A 332 16.33 -26.83 -12.61
C ILE A 332 16.30 -27.29 -14.07
N ASP A 333 15.11 -27.67 -14.53
CA ASP A 333 14.86 -27.87 -15.96
C ASP A 333 14.78 -26.49 -16.65
N ALA A 334 15.76 -26.18 -17.47
CA ALA A 334 15.83 -24.90 -18.15
C ALA A 334 14.74 -24.69 -19.20
N GLU A 335 14.12 -25.76 -19.70
CA GLU A 335 13.08 -25.71 -20.75
C GLU A 335 11.66 -25.71 -20.16
N ASN A 336 11.45 -26.39 -19.02
CA ASN A 336 10.13 -26.56 -18.41
C ASN A 336 10.04 -25.89 -17.04
N ASN A 337 10.05 -24.56 -17.00
CA ASN A 337 9.87 -23.80 -15.76
C ASN A 337 9.03 -22.54 -16.02
N ALA A 338 8.41 -22.00 -14.97
CA ALA A 338 7.66 -20.74 -15.02
C ALA A 338 8.54 -19.50 -14.83
N ALA A 339 9.81 -19.67 -14.44
CA ALA A 339 10.74 -18.60 -14.13
C ALA A 339 11.67 -18.21 -15.30
N HIS A 340 11.32 -18.56 -16.54
CA HIS A 340 12.14 -18.31 -17.73
C HIS A 340 12.78 -16.93 -17.83
N PRO A 341 12.09 -15.80 -17.55
CA PRO A 341 12.70 -14.48 -17.67
C PRO A 341 13.87 -14.29 -16.69
N VAL A 342 13.69 -14.75 -15.44
CA VAL A 342 14.70 -14.66 -14.38
C VAL A 342 15.86 -15.63 -14.65
N LEU A 343 15.55 -16.85 -15.07
CA LEU A 343 16.54 -17.86 -15.41
C LEU A 343 17.47 -17.38 -16.54
N ARG A 344 16.92 -16.79 -17.59
CA ARG A 344 17.71 -16.21 -18.69
C ARG A 344 18.60 -15.06 -18.21
N ALA A 345 18.08 -14.20 -17.33
CA ALA A 345 18.85 -13.10 -16.77
C ALA A 345 20.03 -13.61 -15.92
N LEU A 346 19.84 -14.66 -15.13
CA LEU A 346 20.92 -15.31 -14.37
C LEU A 346 21.95 -15.96 -15.28
N GLN A 347 21.53 -16.68 -16.32
CA GLN A 347 22.43 -17.33 -17.29
C GLN A 347 23.34 -16.34 -18.05
N GLN A 348 22.89 -15.09 -18.23
CA GLN A 348 23.68 -14.02 -18.87
C GLN A 348 24.76 -13.45 -17.94
N GLN A 349 24.71 -13.70 -16.64
CA GLN A 349 25.71 -13.25 -15.69
C GLN A 349 26.89 -14.22 -15.65
N ALA A 350 28.10 -13.71 -15.79
CA ALA A 350 29.32 -14.52 -15.75
C ALA A 350 29.44 -15.33 -14.43
N GLU A 351 28.89 -14.82 -13.35
CA GLU A 351 28.89 -15.48 -12.04
C GLU A 351 28.08 -16.78 -12.00
N TYR A 352 27.12 -16.96 -12.91
CA TYR A 352 26.26 -18.13 -12.99
C TYR A 352 26.68 -19.11 -14.08
N ALA A 353 27.82 -18.88 -14.73
CA ALA A 353 28.36 -19.82 -15.71
C ALA A 353 28.66 -21.17 -15.04
N GLY A 354 28.01 -22.24 -15.51
CA GLY A 354 28.13 -23.59 -14.94
C GLY A 354 27.48 -23.81 -13.56
N VAL A 355 26.68 -22.85 -13.09
CA VAL A 355 25.94 -22.96 -11.82
C VAL A 355 24.58 -23.63 -12.00
N ILE A 356 23.98 -23.50 -13.17
CA ILE A 356 22.68 -24.07 -13.50
C ILE A 356 22.89 -25.42 -14.17
N VAL A 357 22.30 -26.46 -13.62
CA VAL A 357 22.40 -27.85 -14.09
C VAL A 357 21.01 -28.51 -14.11
N ASN A 358 20.83 -29.53 -14.94
CA ASN A 358 19.61 -30.33 -14.92
C ASN A 358 19.70 -31.46 -13.87
N GLY A 359 18.54 -32.06 -13.55
CA GLY A 359 18.43 -33.12 -12.55
C GLY A 359 19.31 -34.33 -12.82
N ASP A 360 19.40 -34.78 -14.08
CA ASP A 360 20.20 -35.95 -14.47
C ASP A 360 21.70 -35.68 -14.27
N THR A 361 22.18 -34.51 -14.66
CA THR A 361 23.57 -34.13 -14.43
C THR A 361 23.90 -34.06 -12.95
N ALA A 362 23.02 -33.48 -12.15
CA ALA A 362 23.19 -33.41 -10.70
C ALA A 362 23.21 -34.79 -10.05
N PHE A 363 22.31 -35.69 -10.45
CA PHE A 363 22.25 -37.08 -9.98
C PHE A 363 23.54 -37.86 -10.26
N LEU A 364 24.07 -37.75 -11.50
CA LEU A 364 25.29 -38.43 -11.90
C LEU A 364 26.54 -37.99 -11.11
N HIS A 365 26.53 -36.74 -10.61
CA HIS A 365 27.67 -36.14 -9.91
C HIS A 365 27.47 -36.04 -8.39
N ALA A 366 26.30 -36.46 -7.87
CA ALA A 366 26.05 -36.49 -6.44
C ALA A 366 26.97 -37.47 -5.74
N GLN A 367 27.51 -37.12 -4.59
CA GLN A 367 28.40 -37.91 -3.76
C GLN A 367 27.79 -38.03 -2.35
N PRO A 368 28.24 -39.02 -1.54
CA PRO A 368 27.68 -39.24 -0.19
C PRO A 368 27.78 -38.03 0.75
N ASP A 369 28.72 -37.12 0.51
CA ASP A 369 28.96 -35.89 1.26
C ASP A 369 28.36 -34.64 0.59
N THR A 370 27.52 -34.82 -0.43
CA THR A 370 26.75 -33.77 -1.05
C THR A 370 25.59 -33.34 -0.14
N LEU A 371 25.40 -32.04 0.05
CA LEU A 371 24.20 -31.49 0.66
C LEU A 371 23.21 -31.11 -0.43
N LEU A 372 21.99 -31.64 -0.34
CA LEU A 372 20.86 -31.21 -1.13
C LEU A 372 20.01 -30.26 -0.31
N VAL A 373 19.78 -29.05 -0.79
CA VAL A 373 18.85 -28.11 -0.20
C VAL A 373 17.61 -28.02 -1.09
N VAL A 374 16.47 -28.44 -0.57
CA VAL A 374 15.18 -28.34 -1.23
C VAL A 374 14.51 -27.05 -0.77
N VAL A 375 14.11 -26.21 -1.73
CA VAL A 375 13.46 -24.92 -1.46
C VAL A 375 12.06 -24.89 -2.06
N ASP A 376 11.16 -24.18 -1.37
CA ASP A 376 9.83 -23.86 -1.85
C ASP A 376 8.92 -25.06 -2.15
N THR A 377 9.23 -26.20 -1.53
CA THR A 377 8.36 -27.38 -1.49
C THR A 377 8.77 -28.31 -0.34
N ASN A 378 7.79 -28.96 0.28
CA ASN A 378 8.01 -30.00 1.29
C ASN A 378 7.47 -31.38 0.83
N ARG A 379 7.11 -31.51 -0.44
CA ARG A 379 6.53 -32.72 -1.02
C ARG A 379 7.55 -33.43 -1.90
N PRO A 380 7.94 -34.67 -1.54
CA PRO A 380 8.91 -35.46 -2.32
C PRO A 380 8.50 -35.70 -3.78
N ASP A 381 7.20 -35.85 -4.04
CA ASP A 381 6.61 -36.07 -5.38
C ASP A 381 6.59 -34.81 -6.27
N SER A 382 6.85 -33.66 -5.66
CA SER A 382 6.79 -32.37 -6.34
C SER A 382 8.16 -31.75 -6.60
N VAL A 383 9.27 -32.36 -6.13
CA VAL A 383 10.62 -31.82 -6.33
C VAL A 383 11.08 -31.91 -7.78
N GLU A 384 12.00 -31.05 -8.20
CA GLU A 384 12.56 -30.99 -9.54
C GLU A 384 13.17 -32.33 -9.99
N SER A 385 13.86 -33.06 -9.09
CA SER A 385 14.46 -34.37 -9.39
C SER A 385 14.29 -35.33 -8.21
N GLU A 386 13.35 -36.24 -8.31
CA GLU A 386 13.17 -37.35 -7.34
C GLU A 386 14.40 -38.25 -7.24
N PRO A 387 15.05 -38.70 -8.36
CA PRO A 387 16.23 -39.52 -8.27
C PRO A 387 17.39 -38.86 -7.50
N LEU A 388 17.57 -37.54 -7.67
CA LEU A 388 18.57 -36.79 -6.90
C LEU A 388 18.21 -36.74 -5.40
N LEU A 389 16.92 -36.54 -5.07
CA LEU A 389 16.47 -36.54 -3.69
C LEU A 389 16.76 -37.90 -3.00
N GLU A 390 16.43 -39.00 -3.66
CA GLU A 390 16.64 -40.35 -3.14
C GLU A 390 18.14 -40.72 -3.00
N SER A 391 18.98 -40.17 -3.86
CA SER A 391 20.43 -40.44 -3.83
C SER A 391 21.19 -39.67 -2.74
N CYS A 392 20.63 -38.57 -2.24
CA CYS A 392 21.28 -37.72 -1.26
C CYS A 392 20.95 -38.17 0.19
N THR A 393 21.97 -38.43 1.00
CA THR A 393 21.81 -38.77 2.42
C THR A 393 21.68 -37.54 3.31
N ARG A 394 22.09 -36.38 2.84
CA ARG A 394 22.03 -35.09 3.55
C ARG A 394 21.08 -34.15 2.81
N VAL A 395 19.89 -33.97 3.37
CA VAL A 395 18.84 -33.10 2.79
C VAL A 395 18.41 -32.07 3.82
N ALA A 396 18.35 -30.82 3.39
CA ALA A 396 17.74 -29.73 4.14
C ALA A 396 16.56 -29.18 3.35
N VAL A 397 15.43 -28.97 3.99
CA VAL A 397 14.21 -28.42 3.36
C VAL A 397 13.92 -27.04 3.93
N ILE A 398 13.74 -26.08 3.05
CA ILE A 398 13.35 -24.69 3.37
C ILE A 398 12.07 -24.38 2.61
N ASP A 399 10.96 -24.40 3.31
CA ASP A 399 9.65 -24.26 2.72
C ASP A 399 8.72 -23.44 3.61
N HIS A 400 7.83 -22.67 3.00
CA HIS A 400 6.84 -21.84 3.66
C HIS A 400 5.40 -22.39 3.50
N HIS A 401 5.21 -23.43 2.69
CA HIS A 401 3.91 -24.04 2.47
C HIS A 401 3.44 -24.85 3.69
N ARG A 402 2.12 -24.91 3.87
CA ARG A 402 1.52 -25.77 4.90
C ARG A 402 1.83 -27.24 4.61
N ARG A 403 2.24 -27.99 5.63
CA ARG A 403 2.41 -29.43 5.50
C ARG A 403 1.07 -30.06 5.15
N GLY A 404 1.01 -30.75 4.01
CA GLY A 404 -0.12 -31.59 3.66
C GLY A 404 -0.28 -32.75 4.66
N SER A 405 -1.52 -33.24 4.84
CA SER A 405 -1.87 -34.34 5.77
C SER A 405 -1.37 -35.73 5.32
N SER A 406 -0.54 -35.82 4.30
CA SER A 406 0.01 -37.08 3.80
C SER A 406 1.51 -37.16 4.06
N TYR A 407 1.83 -37.75 5.22
CA TYR A 407 3.10 -38.42 5.54
C TYR A 407 2.76 -39.79 6.08
#